data_af33d978078eff8b7d255ac6e4f3abe4
#
_entry.id   af33d978078eff8b7d255ac6e4f3abe4
#
_cell.length_a   1.000
_cell.length_b   1.000
_cell.length_c   1.000
_cell.angle_alpha   90.00
_cell.angle_beta   90.00
_cell.angle_gamma   90.00
#
_symmetry.space_group_name_H-M   'P 1'
#
loop_
_entity.id
_entity.type
_entity.pdbx_description
1 polymer ?
#
loop_
_entity_poly.entity_id
_entity_poly.type
_entity_poly.pdbx_seq_one_letter_code
_entity_poly.pdbx_strand_id
1 'polypeptide(L)'
;MNEDVLHPHSFFASNYGIIKRICIKRGGLMKTDIKIAQENQMQPITVIAEKLYLTPDEVEPYGKYKAKIDKTDIHNPEIFGKLILVTTMNPTPAGEGKSTVTVGLGDALTAIGKNTAIALREPSLGPTLGLKGGATGGGYAQVVPMEEINLHFTGDMHALTTATNLLSAIIDNHIHQGNELEIDPNRIIWKRALDLNDRALREIEIGLGGPVNGTPRKDGFDITVATEMMAILCLASDLSDLQRRVSNILVAYTKSGEPVTVFDLGAEGAITALLKEAMKPNLVQTLEETPAIVHGGPFANIAHGCNSVVATRMALTLADYVVTEAGFGADLGAQKFLDIKVPVLGKHPDAVVLVATIRSTKMHGGVALDELALGENLEAVREGLKNVRKHIENVQAYGLPVVVALNEFLTDTKEEQDLFMELCREMGVTCVLTSVWEHGSRGGIALAEKVVELCENNTTFQPTYDMSATIQEKVETIAKNVYGATNVHYSDEALTQLKEFEKLGWNHLNVCIAKTPYSFSDNAKLKGRPTDFDITIRSFVPKLGAGFIVALTGTVLTMPGLPKIPAALGISVDDNGKIQGLY
;
A
#
# COMPACT_ATOMS: atom_id res chain seq x y z
N MET A 1 -7.30 4.03 31.54
CA MET A 1 -7.92 2.76 31.13
C MET A 1 -6.90 2.04 30.27
N ASN A 2 -6.55 0.84 30.69
CA ASN A 2 -5.32 0.14 30.30
C ASN A 2 -5.17 -0.08 28.79
N GLU A 3 -4.12 0.50 28.23
CA GLU A 3 -3.56 0.11 26.91
C GLU A 3 -2.71 -1.16 27.09
N ASP A 4 -3.34 -2.32 27.15
CA ASP A 4 -2.64 -3.59 26.91
C ASP A 4 -2.44 -3.79 25.40
N VAL A 5 -1.53 -3.01 24.83
CA VAL A 5 -0.94 -3.26 23.52
C VAL A 5 0.11 -4.35 23.71
N LEU A 6 -0.21 -5.55 23.26
CA LEU A 6 0.72 -6.68 23.15
C LEU A 6 2.07 -6.20 22.61
N HIS A 7 3.12 -6.40 23.41
CA HIS A 7 4.48 -5.94 23.15
C HIS A 7 5.17 -6.74 22.03
N PRO A 8 5.56 -6.12 20.89
CA PRO A 8 6.40 -6.77 19.87
C PRO A 8 7.86 -6.99 20.31
N HIS A 9 8.25 -6.50 21.48
CA HIS A 9 9.66 -6.34 21.88
C HIS A 9 10.40 -7.60 22.28
N SER A 10 9.71 -8.65 22.74
CA SER A 10 10.34 -9.94 22.99
C SER A 10 10.71 -10.68 21.70
N PHE A 11 10.04 -10.34 20.59
CA PHE A 11 10.17 -11.04 19.33
C PHE A 11 11.42 -10.68 18.53
N PHE A 12 11.81 -9.39 18.48
CA PHE A 12 13.05 -9.00 17.80
C PHE A 12 14.29 -9.53 18.53
N ALA A 13 14.30 -9.46 19.86
CA ALA A 13 15.41 -10.02 20.65
C ALA A 13 15.41 -11.57 20.61
N SER A 14 14.25 -12.23 20.64
CA SER A 14 14.14 -13.69 20.57
C SER A 14 14.36 -14.23 19.15
N ASN A 15 13.82 -13.59 18.12
CA ASN A 15 14.07 -13.99 16.72
C ASN A 15 15.51 -13.76 16.29
N TYR A 16 16.13 -12.65 16.67
CA TYR A 16 17.56 -12.43 16.43
C TYR A 16 18.40 -13.52 17.11
N GLY A 17 18.01 -13.93 18.31
CA GLY A 17 18.62 -15.05 19.02
C GLY A 17 18.37 -16.41 18.37
N ILE A 18 17.16 -16.66 17.87
CA ILE A 18 16.77 -17.93 17.19
C ILE A 18 17.36 -17.99 15.80
N ILE A 19 17.29 -16.92 15.00
CA ILE A 19 17.91 -16.82 13.68
C ILE A 19 19.42 -16.99 13.83
N LYS A 20 20.05 -16.34 14.78
CA LYS A 20 21.49 -16.51 15.07
C LYS A 20 21.85 -17.94 15.47
N ARG A 21 20.99 -18.65 16.22
CA ARG A 21 21.20 -20.07 16.58
C ARG A 21 20.99 -21.02 15.39
N ILE A 22 20.04 -20.74 14.51
CA ILE A 22 19.78 -21.53 13.28
C ILE A 22 20.89 -21.30 12.25
N CYS A 23 21.34 -20.05 12.08
CA CYS A 23 22.47 -19.69 11.21
C CYS A 23 23.77 -20.35 11.62
N ILE A 24 24.03 -20.48 12.92
CA ILE A 24 25.22 -21.18 13.45
C ILE A 24 25.14 -22.70 13.16
N LYS A 25 23.95 -23.30 13.10
CA LYS A 25 23.77 -24.72 12.77
C LYS A 25 23.97 -25.08 11.29
N ARG A 26 23.80 -24.11 10.36
CA ARG A 26 24.00 -24.33 8.89
C ARG A 26 25.34 -23.80 8.37
N GLY A 27 26.29 -23.37 9.22
CA GLY A 27 27.69 -23.11 8.87
C GLY A 27 27.98 -21.83 8.08
N GLY A 28 27.03 -20.86 7.98
CA GLY A 28 27.23 -19.57 7.33
C GLY A 28 26.49 -18.45 8.03
N LEU A 29 27.13 -17.28 8.15
CA LEU A 29 26.45 -16.04 8.60
C LEU A 29 25.56 -15.57 7.45
N MET A 30 24.23 -15.61 7.61
CA MET A 30 23.31 -15.02 6.63
C MET A 30 23.56 -13.51 6.53
N LYS A 31 23.67 -13.01 5.29
CA LYS A 31 23.82 -11.58 5.03
C LYS A 31 22.50 -10.86 5.32
N THR A 32 22.57 -9.63 5.83
CA THR A 32 21.40 -8.76 5.97
C THR A 32 20.96 -8.22 4.62
N ASP A 33 19.71 -7.81 4.50
CA ASP A 33 19.13 -7.29 3.25
C ASP A 33 19.95 -6.12 2.70
N ILE A 34 20.32 -5.16 3.55
CA ILE A 34 21.18 -4.03 3.14
C ILE A 34 22.57 -4.49 2.66
N LYS A 35 23.14 -5.52 3.27
CA LYS A 35 24.45 -6.03 2.84
C LYS A 35 24.36 -6.72 1.47
N ILE A 36 23.27 -7.44 1.22
CA ILE A 36 23.02 -8.04 -0.11
C ILE A 36 22.90 -6.94 -1.15
N ALA A 37 22.10 -5.88 -0.87
CA ALA A 37 21.91 -4.76 -1.76
C ALA A 37 23.23 -3.99 -2.04
N GLN A 38 24.04 -3.74 -1.01
CA GLN A 38 25.33 -3.02 -1.13
C GLN A 38 26.40 -3.80 -1.87
N GLU A 39 26.35 -5.12 -1.89
CA GLU A 39 27.30 -5.97 -2.62
C GLU A 39 26.88 -6.19 -4.08
N ASN A 40 25.66 -5.82 -4.46
CA ASN A 40 25.18 -5.93 -5.83
C ASN A 40 25.88 -4.94 -6.77
N GLN A 41 26.19 -5.39 -7.99
CA GLN A 41 26.74 -4.56 -9.06
C GLN A 41 25.62 -4.10 -9.99
N MET A 42 25.01 -2.96 -9.64
CA MET A 42 23.92 -2.38 -10.42
C MET A 42 24.37 -1.95 -11.81
N GLN A 43 23.50 -2.16 -12.81
CA GLN A 43 23.65 -1.58 -14.15
C GLN A 43 23.34 -0.07 -14.13
N PRO A 44 23.93 0.71 -15.03
CA PRO A 44 23.48 2.09 -15.28
C PRO A 44 22.00 2.11 -15.63
N ILE A 45 21.28 3.11 -15.15
CA ILE A 45 19.81 3.16 -15.33
C ILE A 45 19.40 3.24 -16.81
N THR A 46 20.26 3.78 -17.67
CA THR A 46 20.04 3.81 -19.12
C THR A 46 19.97 2.42 -19.73
N VAL A 47 20.80 1.47 -19.24
CA VAL A 47 20.76 0.06 -19.67
C VAL A 47 19.46 -0.62 -19.24
N ILE A 48 18.93 -0.26 -18.06
CA ILE A 48 17.65 -0.77 -17.59
C ILE A 48 16.48 -0.18 -18.41
N ALA A 49 16.57 1.11 -18.77
CA ALA A 49 15.60 1.78 -19.63
C ALA A 49 15.49 1.13 -21.02
N GLU A 50 16.64 0.73 -21.59
CA GLU A 50 16.68 0.01 -22.88
C GLU A 50 15.91 -1.31 -22.84
N LYS A 51 15.87 -2.02 -21.71
CA LYS A 51 15.07 -3.25 -21.53
C LYS A 51 13.55 -3.00 -21.66
N LEU A 52 13.12 -1.77 -21.43
CA LEU A 52 11.74 -1.30 -21.60
C LEU A 52 11.54 -0.52 -22.93
N TYR A 53 12.50 -0.57 -23.83
CA TYR A 53 12.47 0.13 -25.11
C TYR A 53 12.30 1.66 -24.97
N LEU A 54 12.69 2.23 -23.85
CA LEU A 54 12.69 3.68 -23.62
C LEU A 54 13.86 4.32 -24.34
N THR A 55 13.59 5.42 -25.02
CA THR A 55 14.60 6.25 -25.66
C THR A 55 15.30 7.18 -24.64
N PRO A 56 16.50 7.67 -24.93
CA PRO A 56 17.18 8.62 -24.04
C PRO A 56 16.36 9.88 -23.72
N ASP A 57 15.54 10.36 -24.64
CA ASP A 57 14.69 11.55 -24.46
C ASP A 57 13.48 11.28 -23.55
N GLU A 58 13.11 10.02 -23.33
CA GLU A 58 12.03 9.61 -22.42
C GLU A 58 12.53 9.31 -21.00
N VAL A 59 13.85 9.45 -20.75
CA VAL A 59 14.47 9.08 -19.47
C VAL A 59 15.27 10.26 -18.92
N GLU A 60 14.89 10.72 -17.74
CA GLU A 60 15.59 11.79 -17.02
C GLU A 60 16.40 11.18 -15.85
N PRO A 61 17.73 11.03 -15.97
CA PRO A 61 18.54 10.39 -14.95
C PRO A 61 18.62 11.21 -13.65
N TYR A 62 18.37 10.54 -12.53
CA TYR A 62 18.61 11.03 -11.17
C TYR A 62 19.83 10.33 -10.56
N GLY A 63 21.01 10.64 -11.08
CA GLY A 63 22.24 9.92 -10.81
C GLY A 63 22.41 8.69 -11.72
N LYS A 64 23.22 7.72 -11.27
CA LYS A 64 23.63 6.60 -12.12
C LYS A 64 22.60 5.44 -12.18
N TYR A 65 21.79 5.26 -11.12
CA TYR A 65 21.04 4.03 -10.90
C TYR A 65 19.53 4.23 -10.76
N LYS A 66 19.05 5.45 -10.93
CA LYS A 66 17.63 5.79 -10.89
C LYS A 66 17.32 6.88 -11.92
N ALA A 67 16.09 6.94 -12.40
CA ALA A 67 15.63 7.95 -13.34
C ALA A 67 14.14 8.23 -13.16
N LYS A 68 13.67 9.36 -13.66
CA LYS A 68 12.25 9.55 -13.95
C LYS A 68 11.97 9.18 -15.40
N ILE A 69 10.78 8.64 -15.65
CA ILE A 69 10.29 8.36 -17.00
C ILE A 69 9.39 9.51 -17.44
N ASP A 70 9.81 10.24 -18.45
CA ASP A 70 9.05 11.34 -19.07
C ASP A 70 8.53 10.90 -20.45
N LYS A 71 7.50 10.05 -20.41
CA LYS A 71 6.84 9.55 -21.63
C LYS A 71 5.45 10.15 -21.75
N THR A 72 5.29 11.08 -22.69
CA THR A 72 4.05 11.85 -22.86
C THR A 72 2.95 11.10 -23.58
N ASP A 73 3.27 10.06 -24.36
CA ASP A 73 2.32 9.33 -25.21
C ASP A 73 1.46 8.28 -24.49
N ILE A 74 1.45 8.30 -23.16
CA ILE A 74 0.68 7.32 -22.35
C ILE A 74 -0.84 7.56 -22.44
N HIS A 75 -1.27 8.70 -23.02
CA HIS A 75 -2.68 9.10 -23.03
C HIS A 75 -3.59 8.23 -23.89
N ASN A 76 -3.04 7.50 -24.86
CA ASN A 76 -3.82 6.57 -25.69
C ASN A 76 -3.03 5.34 -26.17
N PRO A 77 -2.23 4.69 -25.33
CA PRO A 77 -1.51 3.49 -25.74
C PRO A 77 -2.45 2.30 -25.74
N GLU A 78 -2.27 1.41 -26.66
CA GLU A 78 -2.81 0.06 -26.54
C GLU A 78 -2.14 -0.60 -25.31
N ILE A 79 -2.92 -0.87 -24.27
CA ILE A 79 -2.46 -1.64 -23.11
C ILE A 79 -2.45 -3.10 -23.52
N PHE A 80 -1.26 -3.67 -23.75
CA PHE A 80 -1.12 -5.07 -24.19
C PHE A 80 -0.58 -5.99 -23.12
N GLY A 81 0.12 -5.45 -22.11
CA GLY A 81 0.74 -6.22 -21.04
C GLY A 81 -0.26 -6.98 -20.17
N LYS A 82 0.14 -8.16 -19.71
CA LYS A 82 -0.58 -8.95 -18.72
C LYS A 82 -0.34 -8.40 -17.33
N LEU A 83 -1.41 -8.05 -16.62
CA LEU A 83 -1.36 -7.49 -15.27
C LEU A 83 -1.48 -8.60 -14.22
N ILE A 84 -0.49 -8.74 -13.37
CA ILE A 84 -0.45 -9.70 -12.26
C ILE A 84 -0.55 -8.90 -10.95
N LEU A 85 -1.60 -9.17 -10.17
CA LEU A 85 -1.80 -8.55 -8.86
C LEU A 85 -1.31 -9.49 -7.75
N VAL A 86 -0.32 -9.06 -6.98
CA VAL A 86 0.12 -9.76 -5.77
C VAL A 86 -0.57 -9.18 -4.55
N THR A 87 -1.23 -10.03 -3.80
CA THR A 87 -1.91 -9.70 -2.54
C THR A 87 -1.59 -10.77 -1.49
N THR A 88 -2.19 -10.72 -0.32
CA THR A 88 -1.91 -11.67 0.75
C THR A 88 -3.17 -11.99 1.57
N MET A 89 -3.08 -13.01 2.40
CA MET A 89 -4.02 -13.25 3.50
C MET A 89 -4.01 -12.08 4.49
N ASN A 90 -4.90 -12.05 5.49
CA ASN A 90 -4.82 -11.00 6.51
C ASN A 90 -3.42 -10.99 7.15
N PRO A 91 -2.74 -9.83 7.20
CA PRO A 91 -1.38 -9.76 7.70
C PRO A 91 -1.31 -10.09 9.20
N THR A 92 -0.15 -10.55 9.61
CA THR A 92 0.18 -10.85 11.00
C THR A 92 1.50 -10.19 11.39
N PRO A 93 1.81 -10.06 12.68
CA PRO A 93 3.14 -9.63 13.10
C PRO A 93 4.29 -10.53 12.62
N ALA A 94 4.00 -11.76 12.20
CA ALA A 94 5.00 -12.69 11.65
C ALA A 94 5.50 -12.28 10.25
N GLY A 95 4.69 -11.48 9.52
CA GLY A 95 4.98 -11.03 8.16
C GLY A 95 4.73 -12.11 7.10
N GLU A 96 4.24 -11.72 5.95
CA GLU A 96 3.89 -12.63 4.83
C GLU A 96 4.91 -12.59 3.69
N GLY A 97 5.74 -11.54 3.63
CA GLY A 97 6.74 -11.37 2.59
C GLY A 97 6.17 -11.00 1.22
N LYS A 98 5.03 -10.31 1.18
CA LYS A 98 4.34 -9.94 -0.07
C LYS A 98 5.26 -9.22 -1.05
N SER A 99 5.94 -8.14 -0.66
CA SER A 99 6.82 -7.37 -1.54
C SER A 99 8.02 -8.19 -2.03
N THR A 100 8.56 -9.08 -1.18
CA THR A 100 9.61 -10.03 -1.56
C THR A 100 9.12 -10.98 -2.66
N VAL A 101 7.91 -11.55 -2.50
CA VAL A 101 7.31 -12.41 -3.54
C VAL A 101 7.00 -11.62 -4.81
N THR A 102 6.56 -10.37 -4.70
CA THR A 102 6.30 -9.50 -5.86
C THR A 102 7.56 -9.27 -6.69
N VAL A 103 8.66 -8.92 -6.04
CA VAL A 103 9.96 -8.70 -6.71
C VAL A 103 10.51 -10.01 -7.27
N GLY A 104 10.54 -11.08 -6.44
CA GLY A 104 11.06 -12.38 -6.87
C GLY A 104 10.26 -13.03 -8.00
N LEU A 105 8.94 -12.78 -8.06
CA LEU A 105 8.11 -13.21 -9.20
C LEU A 105 8.47 -12.43 -10.48
N GLY A 106 8.70 -11.11 -10.38
CA GLY A 106 9.16 -10.32 -11.52
C GLY A 106 10.49 -10.82 -12.06
N ASP A 107 11.46 -11.07 -11.18
CA ASP A 107 12.75 -11.65 -11.56
C ASP A 107 12.59 -13.06 -12.15
N ALA A 108 11.71 -13.89 -11.60
CA ALA A 108 11.47 -15.25 -12.11
C ALA A 108 10.80 -15.23 -13.49
N LEU A 109 9.86 -14.31 -13.76
CA LEU A 109 9.28 -14.12 -15.09
C LEU A 109 10.36 -13.71 -16.11
N THR A 110 11.24 -12.78 -15.72
CA THR A 110 12.40 -12.39 -16.55
C THR A 110 13.33 -13.58 -16.80
N ALA A 111 13.61 -14.38 -15.78
CA ALA A 111 14.48 -15.55 -15.88
C ALA A 111 13.94 -16.65 -16.81
N ILE A 112 12.62 -16.78 -16.96
CA ILE A 112 11.98 -17.68 -17.95
C ILE A 112 11.77 -17.00 -19.33
N GLY A 113 12.42 -15.87 -19.57
CA GLY A 113 12.45 -15.19 -20.87
C GLY A 113 11.25 -14.29 -21.18
N LYS A 114 10.48 -13.87 -20.18
CA LYS A 114 9.39 -12.91 -20.38
C LYS A 114 9.90 -11.47 -20.27
N ASN A 115 9.44 -10.60 -21.17
CA ASN A 115 9.64 -9.16 -21.00
C ASN A 115 8.75 -8.66 -19.85
N THR A 116 9.38 -8.30 -18.74
CA THR A 116 8.69 -8.05 -17.46
C THR A 116 9.06 -6.70 -16.87
N ALA A 117 8.08 -6.01 -16.32
CA ALA A 117 8.28 -4.86 -15.45
C ALA A 117 7.56 -5.08 -14.10
N ILE A 118 8.12 -4.51 -13.03
CA ILE A 118 7.52 -4.53 -11.69
C ILE A 118 7.02 -3.13 -11.39
N ALA A 119 5.78 -2.97 -10.90
CA ALA A 119 5.22 -1.67 -10.52
C ALA A 119 4.92 -1.64 -9.02
N LEU A 120 5.67 -0.82 -8.27
CA LEU A 120 5.69 -0.80 -6.80
C LEU A 120 5.30 0.57 -6.24
N ARG A 121 4.95 0.58 -4.95
CA ARG A 121 4.80 1.81 -4.18
C ARG A 121 6.16 2.33 -3.73
N GLU A 122 6.26 3.67 -3.67
CA GLU A 122 7.37 4.35 -3.02
C GLU A 122 7.23 4.24 -1.49
N PRO A 123 8.29 3.87 -0.75
CA PRO A 123 8.24 3.81 0.70
C PRO A 123 8.24 5.22 1.32
N SER A 124 7.55 5.34 2.48
CA SER A 124 7.55 6.53 3.32
C SER A 124 8.60 6.41 4.42
N LEU A 125 9.21 7.54 4.80
CA LEU A 125 10.22 7.60 5.87
C LEU A 125 9.66 7.18 7.23
N GLY A 126 8.40 7.50 7.54
CA GLY A 126 7.81 7.16 8.82
C GLY A 126 7.83 5.67 9.13
N PRO A 127 7.28 4.78 8.30
CA PRO A 127 7.41 3.34 8.44
C PRO A 127 8.85 2.85 8.44
N THR A 128 9.70 3.37 7.55
CA THR A 128 11.11 2.97 7.42
C THR A 128 11.92 3.24 8.69
N LEU A 129 11.73 4.40 9.31
CA LEU A 129 12.39 4.80 10.55
C LEU A 129 11.64 4.31 11.81
N GLY A 130 10.41 3.82 11.66
CA GLY A 130 9.54 3.35 12.73
C GLY A 130 9.68 1.87 13.05
N LEU A 131 8.75 1.06 12.55
CA LEU A 131 8.61 -0.37 12.91
C LEU A 131 9.01 -1.34 11.80
N LYS A 132 8.95 -0.91 10.54
CA LYS A 132 9.11 -1.79 9.39
C LYS A 132 10.28 -1.31 8.54
N GLY A 133 10.97 -2.27 7.93
CA GLY A 133 11.85 -2.00 6.81
C GLY A 133 11.09 -1.38 5.63
N GLY A 134 11.83 -0.89 4.65
CA GLY A 134 11.29 -0.28 3.46
C GLY A 134 10.49 -1.26 2.58
N ALA A 135 9.85 -0.73 1.54
CA ALA A 135 9.03 -1.50 0.61
C ALA A 135 9.83 -2.08 -0.58
N THR A 136 11.12 -2.34 -0.42
CA THR A 136 12.04 -2.76 -1.50
C THR A 136 12.15 -4.27 -1.68
N GLY A 137 11.39 -5.07 -0.94
CA GLY A 137 11.55 -6.54 -0.88
C GLY A 137 12.53 -6.96 0.20
N GLY A 138 13.13 -8.15 0.08
CA GLY A 138 14.09 -8.67 1.06
C GLY A 138 14.88 -9.87 0.53
N GLY A 139 16.00 -10.19 1.19
CA GLY A 139 16.90 -11.25 0.75
C GLY A 139 17.46 -11.01 -0.65
N TYR A 140 17.37 -12.01 -1.50
CA TYR A 140 17.79 -11.92 -2.90
C TYR A 140 16.69 -11.45 -3.84
N ALA A 141 15.51 -11.06 -3.34
CA ALA A 141 14.41 -10.47 -4.10
C ALA A 141 14.20 -9.02 -3.65
N GLN A 142 15.06 -8.12 -4.09
CA GLN A 142 15.06 -6.71 -3.73
C GLN A 142 15.15 -5.78 -4.94
N VAL A 143 14.59 -4.57 -4.77
CA VAL A 143 14.78 -3.43 -5.67
C VAL A 143 15.93 -2.57 -5.15
N VAL A 144 16.80 -2.13 -6.04
CA VAL A 144 17.98 -1.32 -5.73
C VAL A 144 18.03 -0.04 -6.59
N PRO A 145 18.61 1.05 -6.11
CA PRO A 145 19.41 1.25 -4.88
C PRO A 145 18.55 1.34 -3.61
N MET A 146 18.63 0.36 -2.73
CA MET A 146 17.78 0.21 -1.54
C MET A 146 17.84 1.44 -0.62
N GLU A 147 19.05 1.94 -0.34
CA GLU A 147 19.24 3.06 0.58
C GLU A 147 18.54 4.33 0.09
N GLU A 148 18.70 4.67 -1.19
CA GLU A 148 18.12 5.86 -1.79
C GLU A 148 16.60 5.76 -1.89
N ILE A 149 16.06 4.58 -2.26
CA ILE A 149 14.63 4.34 -2.35
C ILE A 149 13.96 4.51 -0.98
N ASN A 150 14.58 4.00 0.09
CA ASN A 150 13.99 4.01 1.44
C ASN A 150 14.20 5.33 2.21
N LEU A 151 15.13 6.19 1.81
CA LEU A 151 15.45 7.44 2.51
C LEU A 151 15.05 8.66 1.67
N HIS A 152 15.88 9.04 0.70
CA HIS A 152 15.61 10.17 -0.20
C HIS A 152 15.73 9.72 -1.65
N PHE A 153 14.59 9.49 -2.27
CA PHE A 153 14.53 8.89 -3.60
C PHE A 153 14.72 9.93 -4.70
N THR A 154 13.64 10.54 -5.19
CA THR A 154 13.64 11.52 -6.27
C THR A 154 12.92 12.82 -5.91
N GLY A 155 12.39 12.91 -4.69
CA GLY A 155 11.72 14.09 -4.15
C GLY A 155 10.21 14.07 -4.19
N ASP A 156 9.57 12.96 -4.58
CA ASP A 156 8.09 12.88 -4.70
C ASP A 156 7.41 13.08 -3.33
N MET A 157 7.94 12.46 -2.26
CA MET A 157 7.43 12.66 -0.90
C MET A 157 7.58 14.10 -0.43
N HIS A 158 8.68 14.77 -0.76
CA HIS A 158 8.89 16.19 -0.46
C HIS A 158 7.89 17.07 -1.22
N ALA A 159 7.68 16.82 -2.52
CA ALA A 159 6.71 17.57 -3.32
C ALA A 159 5.29 17.46 -2.76
N LEU A 160 4.85 16.24 -2.41
CA LEU A 160 3.55 15.97 -1.81
C LEU A 160 3.38 16.66 -0.44
N THR A 161 4.39 16.56 0.42
CA THR A 161 4.41 17.22 1.73
C THR A 161 4.33 18.73 1.58
N THR A 162 5.11 19.30 0.67
CA THR A 162 5.16 20.73 0.40
C THR A 162 3.83 21.24 -0.18
N ALA A 163 3.24 20.51 -1.14
CA ALA A 163 1.94 20.85 -1.73
C ALA A 163 0.81 20.83 -0.69
N THR A 164 0.81 19.81 0.20
CA THR A 164 -0.15 19.71 1.30
C THR A 164 -0.04 20.87 2.28
N ASN A 165 1.18 21.24 2.64
CA ASN A 165 1.46 22.34 3.59
C ASN A 165 1.21 23.72 2.96
N LEU A 166 1.49 23.89 1.66
CA LEU A 166 1.13 25.11 0.94
C LEU A 166 -0.38 25.36 0.99
N LEU A 167 -1.19 24.33 0.75
CA LEU A 167 -2.64 24.46 0.83
C LEU A 167 -3.09 24.85 2.24
N SER A 168 -2.52 24.25 3.28
CA SER A 168 -2.80 24.67 4.67
C SER A 168 -2.43 26.15 4.92
N ALA A 169 -1.29 26.59 4.41
CA ALA A 169 -0.85 27.98 4.55
C ALA A 169 -1.77 28.96 3.79
N ILE A 170 -2.28 28.56 2.61
CA ILE A 170 -3.22 29.37 1.82
C ILE A 170 -4.55 29.51 2.57
N ILE A 171 -5.08 28.43 3.16
CA ILE A 171 -6.32 28.48 3.96
C ILE A 171 -6.16 29.46 5.14
N ASP A 172 -5.08 29.31 5.92
CA ASP A 172 -4.83 30.19 7.07
C ASP A 172 -4.62 31.65 6.66
N ASN A 173 -3.91 31.87 5.55
CA ASN A 173 -3.73 33.22 4.99
C ASN A 173 -5.03 33.83 4.50
N HIS A 174 -5.90 33.06 3.83
CA HIS A 174 -7.22 33.52 3.39
C HIS A 174 -8.05 34.00 4.58
N ILE A 175 -8.08 33.23 5.67
CA ILE A 175 -8.79 33.61 6.89
C ILE A 175 -8.20 34.89 7.50
N HIS A 176 -6.87 34.99 7.54
CA HIS A 176 -6.16 36.16 8.10
C HIS A 176 -6.36 37.43 7.29
N GLN A 177 -6.46 37.36 5.97
CA GLN A 177 -6.56 38.49 5.05
C GLN A 177 -8.02 38.98 4.80
N GLY A 178 -8.97 38.51 5.59
CA GLY A 178 -10.36 39.02 5.52
C GLY A 178 -11.43 37.96 5.34
N ASN A 179 -11.05 36.72 5.03
CA ASN A 179 -11.96 35.57 4.97
C ASN A 179 -13.20 35.80 4.08
N GLU A 180 -12.99 36.22 2.85
CA GLU A 180 -14.07 36.54 1.89
C GLU A 180 -15.00 35.34 1.62
N LEU A 181 -14.46 34.10 1.72
CA LEU A 181 -15.23 32.84 1.60
C LEU A 181 -15.99 32.47 2.88
N GLU A 182 -15.92 33.30 3.93
CA GLU A 182 -16.58 33.06 5.22
C GLU A 182 -16.26 31.66 5.81
N ILE A 183 -15.03 31.15 5.62
CA ILE A 183 -14.59 29.87 6.19
C ILE A 183 -14.77 29.89 7.71
N ASP A 184 -15.37 28.80 8.25
CA ASP A 184 -15.41 28.59 9.70
C ASP A 184 -14.08 27.97 10.16
N PRO A 185 -13.27 28.68 10.99
CA PRO A 185 -11.99 28.15 11.47
C PRO A 185 -12.11 26.85 12.27
N ASN A 186 -13.29 26.52 12.78
CA ASN A 186 -13.57 25.28 13.51
C ASN A 186 -13.99 24.12 12.60
N ARG A 187 -14.23 24.39 11.32
CA ARG A 187 -14.68 23.40 10.32
C ARG A 187 -13.71 23.25 9.16
N ILE A 188 -12.43 23.51 9.39
CA ILE A 188 -11.34 23.18 8.47
C ILE A 188 -11.03 21.69 8.64
N ILE A 189 -11.13 20.94 7.56
CA ILE A 189 -10.88 19.49 7.53
C ILE A 189 -9.52 19.13 6.96
N TRP A 190 -8.89 20.06 6.25
CA TRP A 190 -7.54 19.89 5.70
C TRP A 190 -6.50 20.01 6.80
N LYS A 191 -5.53 19.09 6.80
CA LYS A 191 -4.41 19.05 7.74
C LYS A 191 -3.09 19.27 7.05
N ARG A 192 -2.07 19.57 7.83
CA ARG A 192 -0.68 19.60 7.41
C ARG A 192 -0.14 18.19 7.20
N ALA A 193 1.05 18.09 6.64
CA ALA A 193 1.69 16.80 6.43
C ALA A 193 3.17 16.81 6.87
N LEU A 194 3.61 15.64 7.35
CA LEU A 194 5.02 15.34 7.63
C LEU A 194 5.27 13.86 7.34
N ASP A 195 6.32 13.53 6.58
CA ASP A 195 6.62 12.14 6.23
C ASP A 195 7.42 11.40 7.32
N LEU A 196 6.99 11.55 8.56
CA LEU A 196 7.54 10.89 9.75
C LEU A 196 6.42 10.44 10.68
N ASN A 197 6.74 9.50 11.58
CA ASN A 197 5.84 9.07 12.64
C ASN A 197 6.02 9.99 13.86
N ASP A 198 5.05 10.87 14.11
CA ASP A 198 5.08 11.76 15.28
C ASP A 198 3.69 11.91 15.91
N ARG A 199 3.44 11.18 17.00
CA ARG A 199 2.14 11.22 17.70
C ARG A 199 1.83 12.57 18.36
N ALA A 200 2.84 13.39 18.62
CA ALA A 200 2.64 14.71 19.24
C ALA A 200 1.97 15.70 18.26
N LEU A 201 2.06 15.42 16.96
CA LEU A 201 1.49 16.27 15.91
C LEU A 201 0.04 15.90 15.52
N ARG A 202 -0.60 14.94 16.19
CA ARG A 202 -2.00 14.54 15.88
C ARG A 202 -3.00 15.65 16.13
N GLU A 203 -2.79 16.40 17.24
CA GLU A 203 -3.56 17.58 17.61
C GLU A 203 -2.60 18.64 18.14
N ILE A 204 -2.65 19.82 17.52
CA ILE A 204 -1.83 20.97 17.87
C ILE A 204 -2.70 22.24 17.87
N GLU A 205 -2.21 23.28 18.49
CA GLU A 205 -2.78 24.63 18.38
C GLU A 205 -1.82 25.51 17.58
N ILE A 206 -2.36 26.23 16.60
CA ILE A 206 -1.61 27.14 15.71
C ILE A 206 -2.15 28.55 15.83
N GLY A 207 -1.44 29.53 15.21
CA GLY A 207 -1.84 30.94 15.21
C GLY A 207 -1.68 31.62 16.57
N LEU A 208 -0.91 31.04 17.49
CA LEU A 208 -0.67 31.60 18.83
C LEU A 208 0.33 32.78 18.78
N GLY A 209 0.27 33.66 19.80
CA GLY A 209 1.20 34.78 19.91
C GLY A 209 0.66 36.12 19.39
N GLY A 210 -0.64 36.22 19.13
CA GLY A 210 -1.34 37.42 18.75
C GLY A 210 -1.68 37.54 17.26
N PRO A 211 -2.41 38.61 16.86
CA PRO A 211 -3.01 38.72 15.52
C PRO A 211 -2.03 38.64 14.35
N VAL A 212 -0.78 39.02 14.54
CA VAL A 212 0.27 38.96 13.50
C VAL A 212 0.57 37.50 13.09
N ASN A 213 0.33 36.54 13.98
CA ASN A 213 0.59 35.13 13.74
C ASN A 213 -0.62 34.37 13.18
N GLY A 214 -1.73 35.04 12.89
CA GLY A 214 -2.94 34.44 12.34
C GLY A 214 -4.05 34.23 13.37
N THR A 215 -5.02 33.38 13.02
CA THR A 215 -6.17 33.06 13.87
C THR A 215 -5.88 31.79 14.69
N PRO A 216 -5.97 31.85 16.02
CA PRO A 216 -5.79 30.65 16.86
C PRO A 216 -6.84 29.59 16.54
N ARG A 217 -6.40 28.37 16.23
CA ARG A 217 -7.26 27.23 15.96
C ARG A 217 -6.55 25.90 16.24
N LYS A 218 -7.34 24.85 16.36
CA LYS A 218 -6.83 23.48 16.36
C LYS A 218 -6.43 23.06 14.95
N ASP A 219 -5.39 22.26 14.85
CA ASP A 219 -4.89 21.68 13.62
C ASP A 219 -4.23 20.31 13.94
N GLY A 220 -3.63 19.68 12.96
CA GLY A 220 -2.85 18.47 13.12
C GLY A 220 -2.08 18.14 11.85
N PHE A 221 -1.29 17.07 11.94
CA PHE A 221 -0.54 16.55 10.81
C PHE A 221 -1.01 15.14 10.45
N ASP A 222 -1.08 14.86 9.17
CA ASP A 222 -1.14 13.51 8.63
C ASP A 222 0.25 13.11 8.13
N ILE A 223 0.58 11.82 8.15
CA ILE A 223 1.77 11.36 7.45
C ILE A 223 1.52 11.51 5.93
N THR A 224 2.54 11.88 5.17
CA THR A 224 2.40 12.23 3.75
C THR A 224 1.64 11.16 2.95
N VAL A 225 1.90 9.89 3.20
CA VAL A 225 1.25 8.75 2.52
C VAL A 225 -0.22 8.52 2.96
N ALA A 226 -0.69 9.22 3.98
CA ALA A 226 -2.10 9.22 4.42
C ALA A 226 -2.90 10.39 3.87
N THR A 227 -2.25 11.37 3.24
CA THR A 227 -2.91 12.57 2.71
C THR A 227 -3.77 12.26 1.48
N GLU A 228 -4.79 13.08 1.25
CA GLU A 228 -5.56 13.03 0.01
C GLU A 228 -4.69 13.38 -1.20
N MET A 229 -3.71 14.25 -1.03
CA MET A 229 -2.76 14.63 -2.09
C MET A 229 -2.02 13.41 -2.65
N MET A 230 -1.57 12.49 -1.79
CA MET A 230 -0.97 11.22 -2.20
C MET A 230 -1.96 10.34 -2.96
N ALA A 231 -3.21 10.25 -2.52
CA ALA A 231 -4.24 9.47 -3.21
C ALA A 231 -4.55 10.05 -4.59
N ILE A 232 -4.60 11.38 -4.70
CA ILE A 232 -4.81 12.10 -5.96
C ILE A 232 -3.66 11.82 -6.94
N LEU A 233 -2.41 11.98 -6.51
CA LEU A 233 -1.24 11.68 -7.36
C LEU A 233 -1.32 10.25 -7.93
N CYS A 234 -1.73 9.30 -7.11
CA CYS A 234 -1.82 7.89 -7.51
C CYS A 234 -3.01 7.55 -8.40
N LEU A 235 -4.08 8.33 -8.37
CA LEU A 235 -5.28 8.11 -9.20
C LEU A 235 -5.34 9.01 -10.43
N ALA A 236 -4.55 10.07 -10.49
CA ALA A 236 -4.49 10.93 -11.66
C ALA A 236 -3.94 10.18 -12.88
N SER A 237 -4.54 10.41 -14.06
CA SER A 237 -4.11 9.83 -15.34
C SER A 237 -3.04 10.68 -16.03
N ASP A 238 -3.05 11.98 -15.78
CA ASP A 238 -2.19 12.99 -16.41
C ASP A 238 -2.21 14.30 -15.60
N LEU A 239 -1.47 15.31 -16.04
CA LEU A 239 -1.41 16.62 -15.37
C LEU A 239 -2.75 17.36 -15.37
N SER A 240 -3.56 17.22 -16.41
CA SER A 240 -4.88 17.87 -16.49
C SER A 240 -5.85 17.23 -15.51
N ASP A 241 -5.85 15.90 -15.42
CA ASP A 241 -6.63 15.16 -14.42
C ASP A 241 -6.13 15.43 -13.01
N LEU A 242 -4.80 15.55 -12.81
CA LEU A 242 -4.22 15.96 -11.53
C LEU A 242 -4.77 17.31 -11.10
N GLN A 243 -4.71 18.32 -11.94
CA GLN A 243 -5.23 19.67 -11.64
C GLN A 243 -6.72 19.67 -11.36
N ARG A 244 -7.51 18.94 -12.15
CA ARG A 244 -8.96 18.78 -11.94
C ARG A 244 -9.26 18.13 -10.58
N ARG A 245 -8.52 17.09 -10.22
CA ARG A 245 -8.67 16.42 -8.92
C ARG A 245 -8.28 17.34 -7.77
N VAL A 246 -7.16 18.05 -7.90
CA VAL A 246 -6.71 19.03 -6.91
C VAL A 246 -7.76 20.13 -6.71
N SER A 247 -8.36 20.65 -7.77
CA SER A 247 -9.44 21.64 -7.70
C SER A 247 -10.62 21.19 -6.82
N ASN A 248 -10.94 19.89 -6.85
CA ASN A 248 -12.08 19.31 -6.14
C ASN A 248 -11.78 18.95 -4.66
N ILE A 249 -10.56 19.14 -4.17
CA ILE A 249 -10.25 18.86 -2.76
C ILE A 249 -11.14 19.71 -1.85
N LEU A 250 -11.89 19.05 -0.97
CA LEU A 250 -12.65 19.71 0.08
C LEU A 250 -11.71 20.11 1.23
N VAL A 251 -11.65 21.39 1.54
CA VAL A 251 -10.70 21.92 2.55
C VAL A 251 -11.38 22.36 3.83
N ALA A 252 -12.59 22.89 3.74
CA ALA A 252 -13.32 23.46 4.87
C ALA A 252 -14.82 23.57 4.57
N TYR A 253 -15.56 24.07 5.55
CA TYR A 253 -16.93 24.54 5.37
C TYR A 253 -17.04 26.02 5.76
N THR A 254 -17.96 26.76 5.12
CA THR A 254 -18.31 28.12 5.51
C THR A 254 -19.07 28.11 6.84
N LYS A 255 -19.26 29.30 7.42
CA LYS A 255 -20.12 29.49 8.62
C LYS A 255 -21.57 29.07 8.37
N SER A 256 -22.06 29.17 7.13
CA SER A 256 -23.39 28.69 6.71
C SER A 256 -23.47 27.18 6.47
N GLY A 257 -22.30 26.48 6.42
CA GLY A 257 -22.23 25.05 6.22
C GLY A 257 -21.96 24.62 4.78
N GLU A 258 -21.74 25.54 3.86
CA GLU A 258 -21.42 25.23 2.47
C GLU A 258 -19.98 24.71 2.34
N PRO A 259 -19.68 23.71 1.48
CA PRO A 259 -18.34 23.20 1.26
C PRO A 259 -17.46 24.25 0.57
N VAL A 260 -16.19 24.31 0.97
CA VAL A 260 -15.14 25.12 0.35
C VAL A 260 -14.07 24.18 -0.22
N THR A 261 -13.73 24.39 -1.49
CA THR A 261 -12.76 23.57 -2.22
C THR A 261 -11.48 24.35 -2.55
N VAL A 262 -10.46 23.65 -3.07
CA VAL A 262 -9.25 24.30 -3.58
C VAL A 262 -9.55 25.24 -4.74
N PHE A 263 -10.54 24.92 -5.56
CA PHE A 263 -11.00 25.81 -6.64
C PHE A 263 -11.46 27.17 -6.12
N ASP A 264 -12.21 27.20 -5.03
CA ASP A 264 -12.71 28.45 -4.42
C ASP A 264 -11.56 29.32 -3.90
N LEU A 265 -10.42 28.70 -3.52
CA LEU A 265 -9.20 29.38 -3.10
C LEU A 265 -8.29 29.80 -4.28
N GLY A 266 -8.55 29.32 -5.50
CA GLY A 266 -7.72 29.56 -6.69
C GLY A 266 -6.29 28.99 -6.58
N ALA A 267 -6.11 27.91 -5.83
CA ALA A 267 -4.78 27.37 -5.49
C ALA A 267 -4.33 26.18 -6.34
N GLU A 268 -5.20 25.63 -7.19
CA GLU A 268 -4.97 24.39 -7.94
C GLU A 268 -3.75 24.47 -8.86
N GLY A 269 -3.51 25.63 -9.50
CA GLY A 269 -2.38 25.82 -10.39
C GLY A 269 -1.03 25.73 -9.68
N ALA A 270 -0.88 26.38 -8.53
CA ALA A 270 0.35 26.36 -7.73
C ALA A 270 0.64 24.96 -7.17
N ILE A 271 -0.40 24.26 -6.70
CA ILE A 271 -0.28 22.89 -6.19
C ILE A 271 0.12 21.94 -7.31
N THR A 272 -0.53 22.02 -8.48
CA THR A 272 -0.17 21.20 -9.66
C THR A 272 1.26 21.45 -10.11
N ALA A 273 1.73 22.70 -10.09
CA ALA A 273 3.10 23.04 -10.44
C ALA A 273 4.13 22.39 -9.51
N LEU A 274 3.85 22.34 -8.19
CA LEU A 274 4.70 21.61 -7.23
C LEU A 274 4.74 20.11 -7.48
N LEU A 275 3.65 19.53 -7.99
CA LEU A 275 3.52 18.09 -8.21
C LEU A 275 3.93 17.65 -9.62
N LYS A 276 4.25 18.58 -10.53
CA LYS A 276 4.56 18.29 -11.93
C LYS A 276 5.61 17.19 -12.09
N GLU A 277 6.76 17.36 -11.42
CA GLU A 277 7.84 16.36 -11.50
C GLU A 277 7.52 15.08 -10.72
N ALA A 278 6.75 15.18 -9.64
CA ALA A 278 6.29 14.03 -8.89
C ALA A 278 5.28 13.16 -9.67
N MET A 279 4.66 13.65 -10.75
CA MET A 279 3.80 12.87 -11.63
C MET A 279 4.56 11.89 -12.54
N LYS A 280 5.86 12.11 -12.75
CA LYS A 280 6.71 11.21 -13.53
C LYS A 280 7.09 9.98 -12.67
N PRO A 281 6.80 8.75 -13.10
CA PRO A 281 7.22 7.55 -12.38
C PRO A 281 8.74 7.39 -12.31
N ASN A 282 9.21 6.73 -11.26
CA ASN A 282 10.62 6.48 -11.03
C ASN A 282 11.02 5.10 -11.56
N LEU A 283 12.08 5.03 -12.36
CA LEU A 283 12.68 3.79 -12.87
C LEU A 283 13.88 3.40 -12.00
N VAL A 284 13.91 2.15 -11.59
CA VAL A 284 15.01 1.48 -10.90
C VAL A 284 15.12 0.04 -11.38
N GLN A 285 15.89 -0.80 -10.69
CA GLN A 285 16.12 -2.20 -11.05
C GLN A 285 16.03 -3.12 -9.84
N THR A 286 15.80 -4.40 -10.07
CA THR A 286 16.01 -5.43 -9.04
C THR A 286 17.48 -5.81 -8.94
N LEU A 287 17.82 -6.67 -7.97
CA LEU A 287 19.17 -7.28 -7.88
C LEU A 287 19.53 -8.07 -9.14
N GLU A 288 18.55 -8.61 -9.85
CA GLU A 288 18.70 -9.40 -11.08
C GLU A 288 18.40 -8.57 -12.35
N GLU A 289 18.43 -7.23 -12.22
CA GLU A 289 18.30 -6.27 -13.32
C GLU A 289 16.92 -6.27 -14.02
N THR A 290 15.86 -6.78 -13.40
CA THR A 290 14.50 -6.58 -13.90
C THR A 290 14.09 -5.12 -13.69
N PRO A 291 13.54 -4.41 -14.70
CA PRO A 291 13.07 -3.05 -14.54
C PRO A 291 11.96 -2.95 -13.50
N ALA A 292 12.06 -1.97 -12.61
CA ALA A 292 11.04 -1.68 -11.61
C ALA A 292 10.63 -0.20 -11.66
N ILE A 293 9.33 0.04 -11.77
CA ILE A 293 8.72 1.37 -11.77
C ILE A 293 8.12 1.63 -10.40
N VAL A 294 8.70 2.57 -9.67
CA VAL A 294 8.30 2.92 -8.30
C VAL A 294 7.62 4.28 -8.29
N HIS A 295 6.36 4.37 -7.84
CA HIS A 295 5.65 5.63 -7.88
C HIS A 295 4.45 5.68 -6.94
N GLY A 296 4.42 6.69 -6.06
CA GLY A 296 3.37 6.91 -5.07
C GLY A 296 3.27 5.80 -4.03
N GLY A 297 2.68 6.09 -2.88
CA GLY A 297 2.65 5.15 -1.76
C GLY A 297 1.49 5.31 -0.79
N PRO A 298 0.21 5.40 -1.24
CA PRO A 298 -0.92 5.63 -0.36
C PRO A 298 -1.14 4.45 0.59
N PHE A 299 -1.50 4.74 1.84
CA PHE A 299 -1.83 3.70 2.82
C PHE A 299 -3.10 2.94 2.44
N ALA A 300 -3.07 1.60 2.57
CA ALA A 300 -4.20 0.75 2.20
C ALA A 300 -5.34 0.69 3.22
N ASN A 301 -5.15 1.20 4.43
CA ASN A 301 -6.21 1.25 5.45
C ASN A 301 -7.08 2.52 5.35
N ILE A 302 -6.62 3.58 4.68
CA ILE A 302 -7.33 4.87 4.55
C ILE A 302 -7.38 5.41 3.12
N ALA A 303 -6.72 4.76 2.18
CA ALA A 303 -6.74 5.06 0.75
C ALA A 303 -6.71 3.75 -0.04
N HIS A 304 -6.50 3.80 -1.37
CA HIS A 304 -6.56 2.62 -2.22
C HIS A 304 -5.32 1.69 -2.14
N GLY A 305 -4.23 2.11 -1.49
CA GLY A 305 -3.15 1.23 -1.04
C GLY A 305 -2.33 0.54 -2.13
N CYS A 306 -2.22 1.14 -3.31
CA CYS A 306 -1.42 0.63 -4.42
C CYS A 306 -0.68 1.77 -5.13
N ASN A 307 0.30 1.44 -5.96
CA ASN A 307 1.04 2.43 -6.75
C ASN A 307 0.14 3.18 -7.74
N SER A 308 0.69 4.19 -8.41
CA SER A 308 -0.09 5.07 -9.28
C SER A 308 -0.68 4.37 -10.51
N VAL A 309 -1.75 4.96 -11.03
CA VAL A 309 -2.35 4.60 -12.33
C VAL A 309 -1.34 4.83 -13.45
N VAL A 310 -0.63 5.97 -13.43
CA VAL A 310 0.38 6.32 -14.43
C VAL A 310 1.48 5.25 -14.50
N ALA A 311 2.07 4.87 -13.35
CA ALA A 311 3.13 3.86 -13.32
C ALA A 311 2.66 2.49 -13.81
N THR A 312 1.46 2.05 -13.40
CA THR A 312 0.93 0.76 -13.84
C THR A 312 0.60 0.77 -15.33
N ARG A 313 -0.02 1.84 -15.82
CA ARG A 313 -0.33 2.00 -17.25
C ARG A 313 0.95 2.02 -18.09
N MET A 314 1.95 2.78 -17.66
CA MET A 314 3.26 2.84 -18.30
C MET A 314 3.92 1.46 -18.36
N ALA A 315 3.95 0.74 -17.25
CA ALA A 315 4.49 -0.63 -17.23
C ALA A 315 3.77 -1.54 -18.24
N LEU A 316 2.44 -1.47 -18.31
CA LEU A 316 1.61 -2.27 -19.21
C LEU A 316 1.79 -1.93 -20.70
N THR A 317 2.32 -0.76 -21.03
CA THR A 317 2.66 -0.38 -22.41
C THR A 317 4.08 -0.71 -22.81
N LEU A 318 4.94 -0.95 -21.82
CA LEU A 318 6.38 -1.18 -22.01
C LEU A 318 6.80 -2.64 -21.84
N ALA A 319 5.96 -3.47 -21.20
CA ALA A 319 6.29 -4.85 -20.90
C ALA A 319 5.12 -5.80 -21.17
N ASP A 320 5.42 -7.05 -21.53
CA ASP A 320 4.43 -8.10 -21.78
C ASP A 320 3.79 -8.59 -20.47
N TYR A 321 4.52 -8.55 -19.38
CA TYR A 321 4.07 -8.95 -18.03
C TYR A 321 4.39 -7.86 -17.02
N VAL A 322 3.38 -7.47 -16.24
CA VAL A 322 3.53 -6.46 -15.20
C VAL A 322 3.10 -7.04 -13.86
N VAL A 323 4.04 -7.09 -12.92
CA VAL A 323 3.77 -7.53 -11.55
C VAL A 323 3.58 -6.31 -10.66
N THR A 324 2.45 -6.22 -9.99
CA THR A 324 2.15 -5.14 -9.04
C THR A 324 1.58 -5.68 -7.75
N GLU A 325 1.53 -4.87 -6.70
CA GLU A 325 1.02 -5.27 -5.40
C GLU A 325 -0.06 -4.33 -4.86
N ALA A 326 -0.94 -4.88 -4.01
CA ALA A 326 -1.85 -4.11 -3.17
C ALA A 326 -1.49 -4.26 -1.69
N GLY A 327 -1.66 -3.20 -0.90
CA GLY A 327 -1.30 -3.20 0.52
C GLY A 327 -2.23 -4.06 1.38
N PHE A 328 -1.71 -4.67 2.44
CA PHE A 328 -2.44 -5.57 3.33
C PHE A 328 -3.05 -6.79 2.63
N GLY A 329 -4.12 -7.35 3.20
CA GLY A 329 -4.82 -8.52 2.67
C GLY A 329 -5.72 -8.24 1.48
N ALA A 330 -6.18 -9.31 0.83
CA ALA A 330 -7.05 -9.21 -0.33
C ALA A 330 -8.42 -8.58 0.02
N ASP A 331 -8.83 -8.64 1.26
CA ASP A 331 -10.05 -8.02 1.77
C ASP A 331 -9.96 -6.48 1.84
N LEU A 332 -8.78 -5.91 1.92
CA LEU A 332 -8.56 -4.46 1.98
C LEU A 332 -7.86 -3.93 0.72
N GLY A 333 -6.59 -4.27 0.53
CA GLY A 333 -5.80 -3.68 -0.55
C GLY A 333 -6.24 -4.15 -1.93
N ALA A 334 -6.43 -5.46 -2.15
CA ALA A 334 -6.89 -5.95 -3.44
C ALA A 334 -8.32 -5.51 -3.74
N GLN A 335 -9.23 -5.50 -2.76
CA GLN A 335 -10.58 -4.96 -2.93
C GLN A 335 -10.53 -3.51 -3.44
N LYS A 336 -9.71 -2.65 -2.83
CA LYS A 336 -9.59 -1.24 -3.25
C LYS A 336 -8.88 -1.09 -4.59
N PHE A 337 -7.90 -1.94 -4.88
CA PHE A 337 -7.29 -1.99 -6.20
C PHE A 337 -8.34 -2.28 -7.27
N LEU A 338 -9.19 -3.28 -7.04
CA LEU A 338 -10.18 -3.77 -8.01
C LEU A 338 -11.37 -2.80 -8.14
N ASP A 339 -11.87 -2.23 -7.06
CA ASP A 339 -13.06 -1.39 -7.06
C ASP A 339 -12.78 0.12 -7.21
N ILE A 340 -11.54 0.59 -6.91
CA ILE A 340 -11.20 2.02 -7.00
C ILE A 340 -10.18 2.28 -8.12
N LYS A 341 -9.07 1.53 -8.17
CA LYS A 341 -8.01 1.79 -9.17
C LYS A 341 -8.35 1.22 -10.54
N VAL A 342 -8.86 0.01 -10.64
CA VAL A 342 -9.19 -0.65 -11.93
C VAL A 342 -10.12 0.18 -12.80
N PRO A 343 -11.19 0.80 -12.28
CA PRO A 343 -12.06 1.68 -13.08
C PRO A 343 -11.32 2.88 -13.71
N VAL A 344 -10.31 3.42 -13.03
CA VAL A 344 -9.50 4.53 -13.56
C VAL A 344 -8.41 4.03 -14.50
N LEU A 345 -7.79 2.89 -14.16
CA LEU A 345 -6.74 2.25 -14.97
C LEU A 345 -7.27 1.75 -16.31
N GLY A 346 -8.52 1.25 -16.35
CA GLY A 346 -9.13 0.65 -17.53
C GLY A 346 -8.64 -0.77 -17.84
N LYS A 347 -7.91 -1.41 -16.91
CA LYS A 347 -7.38 -2.78 -17.05
C LYS A 347 -7.46 -3.51 -15.71
N HIS A 348 -8.16 -4.65 -15.68
CA HIS A 348 -8.17 -5.56 -14.53
C HIS A 348 -6.99 -6.55 -14.61
N PRO A 349 -6.61 -7.18 -13.48
CA PRO A 349 -5.58 -8.22 -13.48
C PRO A 349 -5.97 -9.43 -14.36
N ASP A 350 -4.98 -9.99 -15.05
CA ASP A 350 -5.09 -11.26 -15.79
C ASP A 350 -4.90 -12.46 -14.85
N ALA A 351 -4.14 -12.27 -13.75
CA ALA A 351 -3.96 -13.26 -12.69
C ALA A 351 -3.73 -12.58 -11.34
N VAL A 352 -4.09 -13.30 -10.27
CA VAL A 352 -3.84 -12.87 -8.89
C VAL A 352 -2.97 -13.89 -8.18
N VAL A 353 -1.93 -13.41 -7.50
CA VAL A 353 -1.07 -14.22 -6.62
C VAL A 353 -1.44 -13.89 -5.17
N LEU A 354 -1.96 -14.87 -4.45
CA LEU A 354 -2.28 -14.75 -3.03
C LEU A 354 -1.12 -15.31 -2.20
N VAL A 355 -0.34 -14.45 -1.58
CA VAL A 355 0.78 -14.85 -0.72
C VAL A 355 0.27 -15.32 0.63
N ALA A 356 0.76 -16.45 1.08
CA ALA A 356 0.53 -17.00 2.41
C ALA A 356 1.83 -17.54 3.00
N THR A 357 1.88 -17.70 4.32
CA THR A 357 2.99 -18.34 5.04
C THR A 357 2.46 -19.31 6.07
N ILE A 358 3.21 -20.35 6.38
CA ILE A 358 2.88 -21.27 7.47
C ILE A 358 2.75 -20.51 8.79
N ARG A 359 3.65 -19.56 9.06
CA ARG A 359 3.68 -18.77 10.28
C ARG A 359 2.40 -17.96 10.47
N SER A 360 2.00 -17.19 9.47
CA SER A 360 0.77 -16.39 9.50
C SER A 360 -0.47 -17.27 9.56
N THR A 361 -0.47 -18.40 8.86
CA THR A 361 -1.55 -19.39 8.92
C THR A 361 -1.70 -19.94 10.33
N LYS A 362 -0.62 -20.35 11.00
CA LYS A 362 -0.66 -20.81 12.40
C LYS A 362 -1.17 -19.74 13.36
N MET A 363 -0.80 -18.46 13.16
CA MET A 363 -1.34 -17.36 13.96
C MET A 363 -2.85 -17.16 13.75
N HIS A 364 -3.35 -17.32 12.53
CA HIS A 364 -4.77 -17.32 12.26
C HIS A 364 -5.48 -18.56 12.81
N GLY A 365 -4.75 -19.64 13.03
CA GLY A 365 -5.19 -20.86 13.74
C GLY A 365 -5.06 -20.79 15.26
N GLY A 366 -4.72 -19.61 15.82
CA GLY A 366 -4.71 -19.37 17.26
C GLY A 366 -3.35 -19.47 17.95
N VAL A 367 -2.25 -19.77 17.23
CA VAL A 367 -0.90 -19.82 17.81
C VAL A 367 -0.40 -18.41 18.10
N ALA A 368 0.13 -18.20 19.29
CA ALA A 368 0.71 -16.91 19.66
C ALA A 368 2.06 -16.66 18.94
N LEU A 369 2.44 -15.39 18.81
CA LEU A 369 3.63 -14.99 18.05
C LEU A 369 4.92 -15.60 18.59
N ASP A 370 5.06 -15.69 19.91
CA ASP A 370 6.21 -16.25 20.62
C ASP A 370 6.24 -17.79 20.60
N GLU A 371 5.11 -18.42 20.29
CA GLU A 371 4.96 -19.87 20.20
C GLU A 371 5.24 -20.43 18.78
N LEU A 372 5.31 -19.58 17.75
CA LEU A 372 5.53 -20.00 16.37
C LEU A 372 6.81 -20.83 16.15
N ALA A 373 7.82 -20.61 16.98
CA ALA A 373 9.08 -21.31 16.90
C ALA A 373 9.13 -22.62 17.71
N LEU A 374 8.06 -22.97 18.45
CA LEU A 374 8.03 -24.16 19.32
C LEU A 374 7.89 -25.48 18.54
N GLY A 375 7.61 -25.41 17.23
CA GLY A 375 7.58 -26.57 16.37
C GLY A 375 6.35 -26.68 15.48
N GLU A 376 6.15 -27.88 14.96
CA GLU A 376 5.04 -28.24 14.08
C GLU A 376 3.68 -28.12 14.77
N ASN A 377 2.68 -27.59 14.03
CA ASN A 377 1.30 -27.54 14.50
C ASN A 377 0.32 -27.66 13.32
N LEU A 378 0.03 -28.88 12.90
CA LEU A 378 -0.85 -29.19 11.78
C LEU A 378 -2.29 -28.74 12.01
N GLU A 379 -2.78 -28.80 13.26
CA GLU A 379 -4.14 -28.35 13.58
C GLU A 379 -4.29 -26.83 13.41
N ALA A 380 -3.31 -26.07 13.89
CA ALA A 380 -3.32 -24.63 13.68
C ALA A 380 -3.22 -24.24 12.20
N VAL A 381 -2.51 -25.03 11.37
CA VAL A 381 -2.49 -24.85 9.91
C VAL A 381 -3.90 -25.07 9.33
N ARG A 382 -4.61 -26.13 9.73
CA ARG A 382 -5.99 -26.41 9.27
C ARG A 382 -6.94 -25.27 9.63
N GLU A 383 -6.93 -24.83 10.88
CA GLU A 383 -7.79 -23.75 11.34
C GLU A 383 -7.46 -22.42 10.64
N GLY A 384 -6.19 -22.08 10.56
CA GLY A 384 -5.75 -20.82 9.95
C GLY A 384 -5.98 -20.76 8.45
N LEU A 385 -6.00 -21.90 7.77
CA LEU A 385 -6.27 -21.96 6.34
C LEU A 385 -7.69 -21.48 5.98
N LYS A 386 -8.63 -21.46 6.93
CA LYS A 386 -9.96 -20.85 6.74
C LYS A 386 -9.84 -19.36 6.36
N ASN A 387 -8.82 -18.65 6.86
CA ASN A 387 -8.52 -17.28 6.46
C ASN A 387 -8.10 -17.21 4.98
N VAL A 388 -7.15 -18.03 4.57
CA VAL A 388 -6.68 -18.12 3.18
C VAL A 388 -7.84 -18.46 2.24
N ARG A 389 -8.70 -19.41 2.64
CA ARG A 389 -9.89 -19.81 1.87
C ARG A 389 -10.80 -18.62 1.57
N LYS A 390 -11.11 -17.80 2.59
CA LYS A 390 -11.96 -16.62 2.38
C LYS A 390 -11.33 -15.60 1.42
N HIS A 391 -10.02 -15.43 1.45
CA HIS A 391 -9.32 -14.57 0.49
C HIS A 391 -9.36 -15.13 -0.94
N ILE A 392 -9.22 -16.46 -1.10
CA ILE A 392 -9.39 -17.13 -2.40
C ILE A 392 -10.81 -16.89 -2.93
N GLU A 393 -11.83 -17.15 -2.11
CA GLU A 393 -13.25 -16.92 -2.44
C GLU A 393 -13.49 -15.45 -2.85
N ASN A 394 -12.88 -14.49 -2.15
CA ASN A 394 -12.98 -13.07 -2.48
C ASN A 394 -12.40 -12.78 -3.88
N VAL A 395 -11.22 -13.28 -4.20
CA VAL A 395 -10.59 -13.07 -5.52
C VAL A 395 -11.42 -13.73 -6.63
N GLN A 396 -11.89 -14.95 -6.41
CA GLN A 396 -12.71 -15.68 -7.36
C GLN A 396 -14.07 -15.02 -7.62
N ALA A 397 -14.63 -14.32 -6.61
CA ALA A 397 -15.87 -13.56 -6.75
C ALA A 397 -15.75 -12.40 -7.75
N TYR A 398 -14.54 -11.86 -7.97
CA TYR A 398 -14.26 -10.91 -9.06
C TYR A 398 -14.13 -11.56 -10.45
N GLY A 399 -14.22 -12.90 -10.56
CA GLY A 399 -13.99 -13.62 -11.81
C GLY A 399 -12.51 -13.72 -12.21
N LEU A 400 -11.59 -13.54 -11.26
CA LEU A 400 -10.15 -13.54 -11.50
C LEU A 400 -9.51 -14.89 -11.16
N PRO A 401 -8.60 -15.43 -11.99
CA PRO A 401 -7.85 -16.62 -11.67
C PRO A 401 -6.84 -16.33 -10.56
N VAL A 402 -6.69 -17.28 -9.63
CA VAL A 402 -5.82 -17.14 -8.46
C VAL A 402 -4.90 -18.33 -8.29
N VAL A 403 -3.64 -18.05 -7.95
CA VAL A 403 -2.66 -19.02 -7.45
C VAL A 403 -2.22 -18.61 -6.05
N VAL A 404 -2.07 -19.58 -5.16
CA VAL A 404 -1.51 -19.33 -3.82
C VAL A 404 0.00 -19.49 -3.89
N ALA A 405 0.75 -18.48 -3.47
CA ALA A 405 2.20 -18.54 -3.27
C ALA A 405 2.48 -18.80 -1.79
N LEU A 406 2.88 -20.03 -1.46
CA LEU A 406 3.34 -20.35 -0.11
C LEU A 406 4.79 -19.90 0.04
N ASN A 407 4.98 -18.74 0.70
CA ASN A 407 6.30 -18.16 0.92
C ASN A 407 7.00 -18.87 2.08
N GLU A 408 8.05 -19.61 1.75
CA GLU A 408 8.78 -20.50 2.67
C GLU A 408 9.63 -19.72 3.69
N PHE A 409 9.60 -20.17 4.93
CA PHE A 409 10.48 -19.72 5.99
C PHE A 409 11.28 -20.88 6.56
N LEU A 410 12.50 -20.60 7.07
CA LEU A 410 13.43 -21.61 7.63
C LEU A 410 12.85 -22.44 8.78
N THR A 411 11.77 -21.99 9.39
CA THR A 411 11.10 -22.66 10.51
C THR A 411 9.96 -23.57 10.10
N ASP A 412 9.58 -23.54 8.82
CA ASP A 412 8.46 -24.31 8.32
C ASP A 412 8.86 -25.79 8.22
N THR A 413 7.97 -26.69 8.63
CA THR A 413 8.19 -28.14 8.45
C THR A 413 7.62 -28.60 7.10
N LYS A 414 8.16 -29.68 6.58
CA LYS A 414 7.67 -30.26 5.33
C LYS A 414 6.22 -30.72 5.46
N GLU A 415 5.87 -31.29 6.59
CA GLU A 415 4.53 -31.78 6.92
C GLU A 415 3.50 -30.64 6.92
N GLU A 416 3.85 -29.47 7.48
CA GLU A 416 2.99 -28.27 7.45
C GLU A 416 2.81 -27.74 6.02
N GLN A 417 3.88 -27.70 5.22
CA GLN A 417 3.83 -27.27 3.82
C GLN A 417 3.00 -28.25 2.98
N ASP A 418 3.23 -29.55 3.12
CA ASP A 418 2.51 -30.59 2.37
C ASP A 418 1.01 -30.55 2.70
N LEU A 419 0.65 -30.43 3.99
CA LEU A 419 -0.74 -30.24 4.43
C LEU A 419 -1.37 -28.99 3.84
N PHE A 420 -0.67 -27.85 3.89
CA PHE A 420 -1.18 -26.59 3.35
C PHE A 420 -1.47 -26.71 1.84
N MET A 421 -0.54 -27.29 1.07
CA MET A 421 -0.70 -27.48 -0.37
C MET A 421 -1.82 -28.48 -0.71
N GLU A 422 -1.98 -29.55 0.09
CA GLU A 422 -3.08 -30.53 -0.07
C GLU A 422 -4.44 -29.84 0.12
N LEU A 423 -4.61 -29.08 1.19
CA LEU A 423 -5.84 -28.35 1.48
C LEU A 423 -6.17 -27.28 0.43
N CYS A 424 -5.15 -26.61 -0.16
CA CYS A 424 -5.37 -25.74 -1.31
C CYS A 424 -5.88 -26.52 -2.54
N ARG A 425 -5.37 -27.70 -2.79
CA ARG A 425 -5.83 -28.58 -3.88
C ARG A 425 -7.28 -29.02 -3.67
N GLU A 426 -7.68 -29.34 -2.44
CA GLU A 426 -9.07 -29.65 -2.09
C GLU A 426 -10.01 -28.47 -2.36
N MET A 427 -9.54 -27.24 -2.26
CA MET A 427 -10.28 -26.03 -2.63
C MET A 427 -10.29 -25.73 -4.14
N GLY A 428 -9.65 -26.58 -4.96
CA GLY A 428 -9.54 -26.40 -6.41
C GLY A 428 -8.58 -25.30 -6.84
N VAL A 429 -7.63 -24.91 -5.98
CA VAL A 429 -6.65 -23.84 -6.26
C VAL A 429 -5.23 -24.39 -6.19
N THR A 430 -4.40 -24.04 -7.17
CA THR A 430 -2.99 -24.40 -7.17
C THR A 430 -2.26 -23.60 -6.10
N CYS A 431 -1.48 -24.30 -5.28
CA CYS A 431 -0.52 -23.71 -4.35
C CYS A 431 0.90 -24.04 -4.82
N VAL A 432 1.75 -23.03 -4.90
CA VAL A 432 3.17 -23.17 -5.30
C VAL A 432 4.05 -22.72 -4.14
N LEU A 433 4.99 -23.57 -3.74
CA LEU A 433 6.02 -23.21 -2.77
C LEU A 433 7.02 -22.24 -3.42
N THR A 434 7.39 -21.17 -2.74
CA THR A 434 8.34 -20.18 -3.23
C THR A 434 9.37 -19.82 -2.18
N SER A 435 10.64 -19.74 -2.58
CA SER A 435 11.80 -19.43 -1.72
C SER A 435 12.62 -18.27 -2.28
N VAL A 436 11.94 -17.27 -2.87
CA VAL A 436 12.58 -16.14 -3.54
C VAL A 436 13.44 -15.29 -2.60
N TRP A 437 13.15 -15.26 -1.30
CA TRP A 437 13.98 -14.56 -0.33
C TRP A 437 15.40 -15.13 -0.27
N GLU A 438 15.55 -16.45 -0.30
CA GLU A 438 16.85 -17.15 -0.22
C GLU A 438 17.51 -17.31 -1.59
N HIS A 439 16.71 -17.52 -2.65
CA HIS A 439 17.20 -18.01 -3.95
C HIS A 439 16.93 -17.05 -5.13
N GLY A 440 16.40 -15.83 -4.89
CA GLY A 440 16.06 -14.89 -5.95
C GLY A 440 15.08 -15.49 -6.97
N SER A 441 15.26 -15.19 -8.24
CA SER A 441 14.41 -15.71 -9.32
C SER A 441 14.25 -17.23 -9.32
N ARG A 442 15.32 -17.96 -9.00
CA ARG A 442 15.31 -19.45 -8.99
C ARG A 442 14.26 -20.00 -8.03
N GLY A 443 14.04 -19.33 -6.89
CA GLY A 443 13.02 -19.70 -5.92
C GLY A 443 11.58 -19.41 -6.37
N GLY A 444 11.40 -18.73 -7.50
CA GLY A 444 10.11 -18.29 -8.04
C GLY A 444 9.72 -18.90 -9.40
N ILE A 445 10.57 -19.71 -10.03
CA ILE A 445 10.34 -20.22 -11.41
C ILE A 445 9.00 -20.95 -11.53
N ALA A 446 8.72 -21.90 -10.64
CA ALA A 446 7.45 -22.65 -10.70
C ALA A 446 6.22 -21.75 -10.51
N LEU A 447 6.33 -20.68 -9.70
CA LEU A 447 5.28 -19.68 -9.55
C LEU A 447 5.12 -18.86 -10.84
N ALA A 448 6.22 -18.44 -11.46
CA ALA A 448 6.21 -17.70 -12.72
C ALA A 448 5.56 -18.49 -13.87
N GLU A 449 5.93 -19.77 -14.02
CA GLU A 449 5.32 -20.66 -15.02
C GLU A 449 3.81 -20.80 -14.80
N LYS A 450 3.37 -20.97 -13.55
CA LYS A 450 1.94 -21.08 -13.23
C LYS A 450 1.20 -19.77 -13.46
N VAL A 451 1.81 -18.62 -13.17
CA VAL A 451 1.22 -17.31 -13.45
C VAL A 451 1.07 -17.07 -14.95
N VAL A 452 2.05 -17.43 -15.76
CA VAL A 452 1.96 -17.35 -17.23
C VAL A 452 0.79 -18.19 -17.73
N GLU A 453 0.65 -19.44 -17.27
CA GLU A 453 -0.49 -20.32 -17.62
C GLU A 453 -1.84 -19.66 -17.25
N LEU A 454 -1.93 -19.05 -16.05
CA LEU A 454 -3.17 -18.39 -15.63
C LEU A 454 -3.51 -17.16 -16.47
N CYS A 455 -2.51 -16.40 -16.92
CA CYS A 455 -2.70 -15.22 -17.75
C CYS A 455 -3.22 -15.53 -19.17
N GLU A 456 -3.19 -16.79 -19.60
CA GLU A 456 -3.77 -17.23 -20.88
C GLU A 456 -5.29 -17.45 -20.80
N ASN A 457 -5.84 -17.54 -19.58
CA ASN A 457 -7.27 -17.74 -19.40
C ASN A 457 -8.06 -16.45 -19.65
N ASN A 458 -9.24 -16.59 -20.27
CA ASN A 458 -10.17 -15.47 -20.36
C ASN A 458 -10.74 -15.16 -18.98
N THR A 459 -10.71 -13.90 -18.58
CA THR A 459 -11.27 -13.40 -17.32
C THR A 459 -12.60 -12.70 -17.55
N THR A 460 -13.55 -12.90 -16.66
CA THR A 460 -14.85 -12.19 -16.64
C THR A 460 -14.90 -11.32 -15.39
N PHE A 461 -14.16 -10.23 -15.41
CA PHE A 461 -14.06 -9.34 -14.25
C PHE A 461 -15.40 -8.67 -13.93
N GLN A 462 -15.77 -8.71 -12.64
CA GLN A 462 -16.93 -8.01 -12.10
C GLN A 462 -16.52 -7.28 -10.81
N PRO A 463 -16.81 -5.98 -10.66
CA PRO A 463 -16.55 -5.25 -9.43
C PRO A 463 -17.47 -5.75 -8.30
N THR A 464 -17.10 -5.47 -7.04
CA THR A 464 -17.89 -5.86 -5.86
C THR A 464 -19.28 -5.25 -5.85
N TYR A 465 -19.42 -4.03 -6.38
CA TYR A 465 -20.65 -3.26 -6.37
C TYR A 465 -20.86 -2.49 -7.68
N ASP A 466 -22.11 -2.12 -7.95
CA ASP A 466 -22.44 -1.21 -9.04
C ASP A 466 -21.89 0.20 -8.72
N MET A 467 -21.19 0.82 -9.68
CA MET A 467 -20.62 2.16 -9.51
C MET A 467 -21.69 3.23 -9.25
N SER A 468 -22.92 3.03 -9.73
CA SER A 468 -24.06 3.91 -9.51
C SER A 468 -24.75 3.71 -8.15
N ALA A 469 -24.43 2.66 -7.40
CA ALA A 469 -24.99 2.41 -6.09
C ALA A 469 -24.66 3.53 -5.09
N THR A 470 -25.48 3.71 -4.09
CA THR A 470 -25.25 4.67 -3.01
C THR A 470 -24.08 4.24 -2.12
N ILE A 471 -23.49 5.19 -1.38
CA ILE A 471 -22.45 4.91 -0.40
C ILE A 471 -22.89 3.80 0.57
N GLN A 472 -24.12 3.86 1.07
CA GLN A 472 -24.65 2.87 2.00
C GLN A 472 -24.69 1.48 1.37
N GLU A 473 -25.23 1.35 0.15
CA GLU A 473 -25.29 0.07 -0.57
C GLU A 473 -23.88 -0.48 -0.86
N LYS A 474 -22.91 0.38 -1.23
CA LYS A 474 -21.52 -0.03 -1.44
C LYS A 474 -20.89 -0.54 -0.15
N VAL A 475 -21.06 0.17 0.97
CA VAL A 475 -20.56 -0.26 2.29
C VAL A 475 -21.15 -1.61 2.68
N GLU A 476 -22.47 -1.78 2.57
CA GLU A 476 -23.14 -3.05 2.90
C GLU A 476 -22.67 -4.20 2.01
N THR A 477 -22.52 -3.96 0.72
CA THR A 477 -22.04 -4.96 -0.23
C THR A 477 -20.61 -5.41 0.09
N ILE A 478 -19.70 -4.47 0.36
CA ILE A 478 -18.31 -4.80 0.77
C ILE A 478 -18.32 -5.58 2.08
N ALA A 479 -19.04 -5.10 3.11
CA ALA A 479 -19.07 -5.71 4.42
C ALA A 479 -19.59 -7.16 4.37
N LYS A 480 -20.67 -7.40 3.64
CA LYS A 480 -21.29 -8.72 3.52
C LYS A 480 -20.46 -9.66 2.62
N ASN A 481 -20.13 -9.23 1.40
CA ASN A 481 -19.54 -10.11 0.40
C ASN A 481 -18.03 -10.32 0.62
N VAL A 482 -17.29 -9.25 0.93
CA VAL A 482 -15.83 -9.33 1.08
C VAL A 482 -15.45 -9.73 2.49
N TYR A 483 -16.06 -9.12 3.52
CA TYR A 483 -15.68 -9.40 4.91
C TYR A 483 -16.45 -10.58 5.51
N GLY A 484 -17.68 -10.82 5.06
CA GLY A 484 -18.55 -11.87 5.61
C GLY A 484 -19.30 -11.41 6.86
N ALA A 485 -19.52 -10.10 7.02
CA ALA A 485 -20.31 -9.54 8.11
C ALA A 485 -21.78 -9.89 7.97
N THR A 486 -22.47 -10.07 9.10
CA THR A 486 -23.91 -10.32 9.15
C THR A 486 -24.69 -9.04 8.90
N ASN A 487 -24.36 -7.96 9.62
CA ASN A 487 -25.00 -6.66 9.50
C ASN A 487 -23.99 -5.53 9.45
N VAL A 488 -24.48 -4.35 9.01
CA VAL A 488 -23.76 -3.08 9.09
C VAL A 488 -24.58 -2.11 9.95
N HIS A 489 -23.95 -1.55 10.95
CA HIS A 489 -24.51 -0.52 11.80
C HIS A 489 -23.88 0.83 11.49
N TYR A 490 -24.66 1.88 11.66
CA TYR A 490 -24.22 3.25 11.44
C TYR A 490 -24.46 4.06 12.72
N SER A 491 -23.49 4.85 13.14
CA SER A 491 -23.70 5.82 14.22
C SER A 491 -24.64 6.94 13.77
N ASP A 492 -25.18 7.71 14.73
CA ASP A 492 -26.00 8.90 14.42
C ASP A 492 -25.23 9.95 13.59
N GLU A 493 -23.91 10.08 13.82
CA GLU A 493 -23.03 10.91 13.04
C GLU A 493 -22.94 10.44 11.58
N ALA A 494 -22.70 9.16 11.37
CA ALA A 494 -22.61 8.57 10.04
C ALA A 494 -23.94 8.72 9.27
N LEU A 495 -25.09 8.49 9.92
CA LEU A 495 -26.40 8.67 9.31
C LEU A 495 -26.69 10.14 8.94
N THR A 496 -26.21 11.08 9.75
CA THR A 496 -26.33 12.52 9.48
C THR A 496 -25.48 12.90 8.27
N GLN A 497 -24.24 12.42 8.20
CA GLN A 497 -23.33 12.65 7.08
C GLN A 497 -23.88 12.07 5.76
N LEU A 498 -24.47 10.87 5.77
CA LEU A 498 -25.08 10.29 4.55
C LEU A 498 -26.19 11.17 3.98
N LYS A 499 -27.05 11.76 4.85
CA LYS A 499 -28.08 12.69 4.42
C LYS A 499 -27.49 14.00 3.85
N GLU A 500 -26.39 14.48 4.43
CA GLU A 500 -25.67 15.65 3.92
C GLU A 500 -25.05 15.35 2.55
N PHE A 501 -24.41 14.20 2.38
CA PHE A 501 -23.80 13.78 1.11
C PHE A 501 -24.84 13.60 0.00
N GLU A 502 -26.03 13.13 0.31
CA GLU A 502 -27.12 13.05 -0.65
C GLU A 502 -27.51 14.45 -1.15
N LYS A 503 -27.65 15.44 -0.25
CA LYS A 503 -27.96 16.83 -0.62
C LYS A 503 -26.86 17.48 -1.45
N LEU A 504 -25.59 17.13 -1.19
CA LEU A 504 -24.43 17.65 -1.90
C LEU A 504 -24.11 16.89 -3.19
N GLY A 505 -24.86 15.82 -3.52
CA GLY A 505 -24.64 15.01 -4.71
C GLY A 505 -23.43 14.07 -4.62
N TRP A 506 -22.93 13.77 -3.41
CA TRP A 506 -21.75 12.92 -3.18
C TRP A 506 -22.10 11.45 -2.90
N ASN A 507 -23.37 11.11 -2.84
CA ASN A 507 -23.85 9.80 -2.39
C ASN A 507 -23.51 8.62 -3.32
N HIS A 508 -22.92 8.87 -4.49
CA HIS A 508 -22.47 7.85 -5.44
C HIS A 508 -20.94 7.67 -5.53
N LEU A 509 -20.19 8.40 -4.72
CA LEU A 509 -18.72 8.25 -4.69
C LEU A 509 -18.31 6.83 -4.30
N ASN A 510 -17.12 6.41 -4.75
CA ASN A 510 -16.54 5.13 -4.33
C ASN A 510 -16.27 5.11 -2.82
N VAL A 511 -16.24 3.91 -2.25
CA VAL A 511 -16.06 3.73 -0.81
C VAL A 511 -14.74 3.05 -0.50
N CYS A 512 -13.99 3.67 0.41
CA CYS A 512 -12.79 3.11 1.02
C CYS A 512 -13.09 2.80 2.50
N ILE A 513 -13.39 1.54 2.83
CA ILE A 513 -13.60 1.16 4.24
C ILE A 513 -12.25 1.13 4.96
N ALA A 514 -12.17 1.90 6.03
CA ALA A 514 -11.01 1.98 6.92
C ALA A 514 -11.27 1.15 8.18
N LYS A 515 -10.69 -0.05 8.22
CA LYS A 515 -10.77 -0.99 9.35
C LYS A 515 -9.40 -1.56 9.69
N THR A 516 -9.31 -2.33 10.75
CA THR A 516 -8.09 -3.10 11.05
C THR A 516 -7.71 -4.03 9.89
N PRO A 517 -6.42 -4.11 9.52
CA PRO A 517 -5.97 -5.06 8.49
C PRO A 517 -5.84 -6.51 9.01
N TYR A 518 -5.89 -6.73 10.32
CA TYR A 518 -5.55 -8.00 10.96
C TYR A 518 -6.72 -9.00 11.06
N SER A 519 -7.90 -8.62 10.59
CA SER A 519 -9.13 -9.43 10.65
C SER A 519 -10.06 -9.04 9.51
N PHE A 520 -10.96 -9.94 9.10
CA PHE A 520 -12.10 -9.57 8.25
C PHE A 520 -13.09 -8.64 8.98
N SER A 521 -13.21 -8.76 10.31
CA SER A 521 -14.03 -7.85 11.10
C SER A 521 -13.32 -6.51 11.38
N ASP A 522 -13.99 -5.59 12.05
CA ASP A 522 -13.42 -4.36 12.60
C ASP A 522 -12.72 -4.58 13.96
N ASN A 523 -12.74 -5.81 14.49
CA ASN A 523 -12.05 -6.22 15.70
C ASN A 523 -10.80 -7.04 15.38
N ALA A 524 -9.61 -6.46 15.61
CA ALA A 524 -8.31 -7.09 15.34
C ALA A 524 -8.05 -8.40 16.13
N LYS A 525 -8.82 -8.68 17.18
CA LYS A 525 -8.67 -9.91 17.99
C LYS A 525 -9.36 -11.12 17.35
N LEU A 526 -10.33 -10.92 16.46
CA LEU A 526 -11.02 -12.00 15.75
C LEU A 526 -10.16 -12.52 14.59
N LYS A 527 -9.35 -13.53 14.88
CA LYS A 527 -8.44 -14.15 13.89
C LYS A 527 -9.15 -15.19 13.02
N GLY A 528 -8.44 -15.71 12.03
CA GLY A 528 -8.96 -16.75 11.15
C GLY A 528 -10.07 -16.25 10.22
N ARG A 529 -11.18 -16.96 10.17
CA ARG A 529 -12.38 -16.59 9.43
C ARG A 529 -13.53 -16.40 10.42
N PRO A 530 -13.69 -15.22 11.00
CA PRO A 530 -14.79 -14.94 11.92
C PRO A 530 -16.14 -15.07 11.19
N THR A 531 -17.17 -15.54 11.91
CA THR A 531 -18.58 -15.58 11.51
C THR A 531 -19.43 -14.84 12.54
N ASP A 532 -20.67 -14.52 12.18
CA ASP A 532 -21.64 -13.93 13.09
C ASP A 532 -21.16 -12.63 13.75
N PHE A 533 -20.51 -11.76 12.95
CA PHE A 533 -20.05 -10.45 13.40
C PHE A 533 -20.68 -9.33 12.57
N ASP A 534 -20.78 -8.18 13.16
CA ASP A 534 -21.26 -6.96 12.52
C ASP A 534 -20.11 -5.98 12.30
N ILE A 535 -20.27 -5.08 11.33
CA ILE A 535 -19.38 -3.93 11.10
C ILE A 535 -20.10 -2.66 11.52
N THR A 536 -19.41 -1.78 12.24
CA THR A 536 -19.99 -0.48 12.64
C THR A 536 -19.26 0.66 11.94
N ILE A 537 -19.99 1.43 11.12
CA ILE A 537 -19.49 2.66 10.53
C ILE A 537 -19.74 3.82 11.51
N ARG A 538 -18.67 4.46 11.97
CA ARG A 538 -18.73 5.55 12.94
C ARG A 538 -18.89 6.92 12.29
N SER A 539 -18.17 7.15 11.21
CA SER A 539 -18.22 8.39 10.46
C SER A 539 -17.64 8.22 9.06
N PHE A 540 -17.82 9.23 8.23
CA PHE A 540 -17.29 9.30 6.88
C PHE A 540 -16.35 10.50 6.71
N VAL A 541 -15.30 10.33 5.90
CA VAL A 541 -14.38 11.41 5.53
C VAL A 541 -14.37 11.55 4.01
N PRO A 542 -14.93 12.65 3.45
CA PRO A 542 -14.89 12.88 2.01
C PRO A 542 -13.46 13.13 1.53
N LYS A 543 -13.11 12.49 0.41
CA LYS A 543 -11.87 12.68 -0.36
C LYS A 543 -12.26 12.96 -1.80
N LEU A 544 -12.86 14.16 -2.01
CA LEU A 544 -13.54 14.52 -3.26
C LEU A 544 -12.59 14.61 -4.44
N GLY A 545 -11.38 15.14 -4.21
CA GLY A 545 -10.33 15.17 -5.23
C GLY A 545 -9.88 13.78 -5.64
N ALA A 546 -9.76 12.86 -4.70
CA ALA A 546 -9.46 11.47 -4.98
C ALA A 546 -10.66 10.70 -5.58
N GLY A 547 -11.89 11.19 -5.39
CA GLY A 547 -13.11 10.59 -5.94
C GLY A 547 -13.66 9.43 -5.12
N PHE A 548 -13.42 9.40 -3.81
CA PHE A 548 -13.98 8.40 -2.91
C PHE A 548 -14.29 8.97 -1.51
N ILE A 549 -15.05 8.23 -0.73
CA ILE A 549 -15.34 8.51 0.67
C ILE A 549 -14.71 7.43 1.53
N VAL A 550 -14.03 7.84 2.61
CA VAL A 550 -13.48 6.92 3.61
C VAL A 550 -14.55 6.63 4.65
N ALA A 551 -14.97 5.38 4.78
CA ALA A 551 -15.90 4.91 5.82
C ALA A 551 -15.11 4.37 7.01
N LEU A 552 -15.16 5.04 8.15
CA LEU A 552 -14.39 4.72 9.36
C LEU A 552 -15.14 3.74 10.24
N THR A 553 -14.56 2.57 10.53
CA THR A 553 -15.13 1.59 11.48
C THR A 553 -14.63 1.81 12.91
N GLY A 554 -13.56 2.56 13.08
CA GLY A 554 -12.92 2.84 14.37
C GLY A 554 -12.01 4.06 14.28
N THR A 555 -11.20 4.27 15.30
CA THR A 555 -10.17 5.29 15.26
C THR A 555 -9.05 4.84 14.33
N VAL A 556 -8.92 5.49 13.18
CA VAL A 556 -7.83 5.28 12.24
C VAL A 556 -6.81 6.39 12.41
N LEU A 557 -5.58 6.01 12.70
CA LEU A 557 -4.50 6.97 12.90
C LEU A 557 -3.87 7.33 11.55
N THR A 558 -4.06 8.56 11.14
CA THR A 558 -3.44 9.15 9.95
C THR A 558 -2.04 9.71 10.22
N MET A 559 -1.67 9.83 11.51
CA MET A 559 -0.32 10.13 11.98
C MET A 559 0.12 9.02 12.94
N PRO A 560 0.90 8.03 12.47
CA PRO A 560 1.44 6.98 13.32
C PRO A 560 2.39 7.53 14.39
N GLY A 561 2.54 6.84 15.51
CA GLY A 561 3.58 7.14 16.48
C GLY A 561 4.78 6.23 16.34
N LEU A 562 5.94 6.69 16.77
CA LEU A 562 7.11 5.83 16.90
C LEU A 562 6.86 4.75 17.97
N PRO A 563 7.34 3.52 17.74
CA PRO A 563 7.30 2.44 18.73
C PRO A 563 8.26 2.72 19.89
N LYS A 564 8.23 1.87 20.91
CA LYS A 564 9.15 1.99 22.07
C LYS A 564 10.63 1.99 21.66
N ILE A 565 10.98 1.17 20.66
CA ILE A 565 12.31 1.12 20.07
C ILE A 565 12.11 1.28 18.54
N PRO A 566 12.24 2.49 18.01
CA PRO A 566 12.13 2.70 16.57
C PRO A 566 13.33 2.15 15.82
N ALA A 567 13.13 1.74 14.57
CA ALA A 567 14.19 1.25 13.68
C ALA A 567 15.34 2.26 13.52
N ALA A 568 15.02 3.55 13.56
CA ALA A 568 15.98 4.65 13.52
C ALA A 568 17.14 4.54 14.53
N LEU A 569 16.90 3.95 15.69
CA LEU A 569 17.97 3.77 16.72
C LEU A 569 19.01 2.70 16.32
N GLY A 570 18.68 1.85 15.33
CA GLY A 570 19.61 0.83 14.82
C GLY A 570 20.34 1.26 13.55
N ILE A 571 19.99 2.41 12.97
CA ILE A 571 20.59 2.90 11.74
C ILE A 571 21.82 3.75 12.06
N SER A 572 22.90 3.50 11.33
CA SER A 572 24.16 4.26 11.42
C SER A 572 24.81 4.41 10.05
N VAL A 573 25.80 5.30 9.96
CA VAL A 573 26.63 5.49 8.77
C VAL A 573 28.08 5.27 9.18
N ASP A 574 28.81 4.46 8.42
CA ASP A 574 30.24 4.25 8.66
C ASP A 574 31.10 5.37 8.06
N ASP A 575 32.43 5.32 8.33
CA ASP A 575 33.39 6.34 7.85
C ASP A 575 33.50 6.41 6.31
N ASN A 576 33.00 5.41 5.60
CA ASN A 576 32.97 5.37 4.14
C ASN A 576 31.62 5.81 3.56
N GLY A 577 30.71 6.30 4.40
CA GLY A 577 29.37 6.72 4.01
C GLY A 577 28.37 5.58 3.78
N LYS A 578 28.69 4.34 4.15
CA LYS A 578 27.77 3.20 4.02
C LYS A 578 26.79 3.17 5.17
N ILE A 579 25.51 3.01 4.84
CA ILE A 579 24.44 2.88 5.82
C ILE A 579 24.42 1.46 6.37
N GLN A 580 24.18 1.33 7.67
CA GLN A 580 24.01 0.08 8.39
C GLN A 580 22.68 0.09 9.12
N GLY A 581 22.09 -1.08 9.35
CA GLY A 581 20.85 -1.24 10.13
C GLY A 581 19.56 -0.79 9.42
N LEU A 582 19.61 -0.46 8.14
CA LEU A 582 18.42 -0.25 7.31
C LEU A 582 17.89 -1.63 6.85
N TYR A 583 16.58 -1.81 6.82
CA TYR A 583 15.91 -3.08 6.51
C TYR A 583 15.05 -2.95 5.24
#